data_4d9598b9a12e4faf2ee097ba9829c4e2
#
_entry.id   4d9598b9a12e4faf2ee097ba9829c4e2
#
_cell.length_a   1.000
_cell.length_b   1.000
_cell.length_c   1.000
_cell.angle_alpha   90.00
_cell.angle_beta   90.00
_cell.angle_gamma   90.00
#
_symmetry.space_group_name_H-M   'P 1'
#
loop_
_entity.id
_entity.type
_entity.pdbx_description
1 polymer ?
#
loop_
_entity_poly.entity_id
_entity_poly.type
_entity_poly.pdbx_seq_one_letter_code
_entity_poly.pdbx_strand_id
1 'polypeptide(L)'
;MGLFNFLFGKKKENTTVFLGVEEILPNSNDTEDLVVLGSVRGTIHVGDEVIITNLGSDNDKSAKAVISALEDANKGQVKKASGENVLITIKDGKKYNVYKGTVLHSEGVSEAKLRAAYLYAIINAFLFWQDGILTDEDRRRFSIADLIEIWRQSIRFCDTQATEKNYAYYLEKIIILMEQVRAKLLTLDEIYVVYSVKTGEPCLFMSSTRNQDGSLEPSELRVRLIPTVYKESMTYPEEFELRRVENGPNKDGISNFLNEVIFLNGAEGIEFISEVTSISAKALVKAPDLEGMREVDKPIMNPELVRCLLMIGQIGDTTTLGKRDRDFLSNLYLNRLTEALKTARFIVPIKVEGELPKPNEKGETSFAEDVKYELAMKELKDNKKAVPIFTDWKRFNEEYGDGWRGLLQPLGGPLIPHPVLINGTLYFETGNETKDSE
;
A
#
# COMPACT_ATOMS: atom_id res chain seq x y z
N MET A 1 27.98 -6.21 10.46
CA MET A 1 28.23 -6.24 8.97
C MET A 1 27.68 -4.93 8.44
N GLY A 2 28.48 -4.09 7.78
CA GLY A 2 28.00 -2.77 7.33
C GLY A 2 26.96 -2.86 6.20
N LEU A 3 26.14 -1.83 6.02
CA LEU A 3 25.12 -1.71 4.96
C LEU A 3 25.69 -2.02 3.58
N PHE A 4 26.92 -1.64 3.33
CA PHE A 4 27.64 -1.89 2.09
C PHE A 4 27.74 -3.39 1.74
N ASN A 5 28.11 -4.24 2.70
CA ASN A 5 28.17 -5.68 2.50
C ASN A 5 26.78 -6.33 2.46
N PHE A 6 25.80 -5.69 3.07
CA PHE A 6 24.40 -6.11 3.04
C PHE A 6 23.78 -5.97 1.64
N LEU A 7 24.03 -4.85 0.94
CA LEU A 7 23.47 -4.59 -0.38
C LEU A 7 24.27 -5.17 -1.54
N PHE A 8 25.60 -5.23 -1.43
CA PHE A 8 26.50 -5.65 -2.52
C PHE A 8 27.16 -7.02 -2.34
N GLY A 9 26.98 -7.66 -1.19
CA GLY A 9 27.67 -8.91 -0.85
C GLY A 9 29.17 -8.73 -0.59
N LYS A 10 29.90 -9.84 -0.40
CA LYS A 10 31.35 -9.82 -0.16
C LYS A 10 32.10 -9.39 -1.42
N LYS A 11 33.16 -8.60 -1.23
CA LYS A 11 34.04 -8.03 -2.26
C LYS A 11 34.59 -9.13 -3.18
N LYS A 12 34.18 -9.15 -4.47
CA LYS A 12 34.96 -9.78 -5.56
C LYS A 12 35.72 -8.68 -6.25
N GLU A 13 36.96 -8.95 -6.70
CA GLU A 13 37.70 -7.99 -7.53
C GLU A 13 36.87 -7.63 -8.77
N ASN A 14 36.49 -6.37 -8.84
CA ASN A 14 35.72 -5.83 -9.97
C ASN A 14 36.62 -4.85 -10.72
N THR A 15 36.72 -5.03 -12.02
CA THR A 15 37.42 -4.10 -12.94
C THR A 15 36.61 -2.81 -13.16
N THR A 16 35.32 -2.81 -12.83
CA THR A 16 34.43 -1.67 -12.98
C THR A 16 34.32 -0.87 -11.69
N VAL A 17 34.40 0.47 -11.82
CA VAL A 17 34.29 1.43 -10.72
C VAL A 17 32.90 2.03 -10.73
N PHE A 18 32.26 2.12 -9.57
CA PHE A 18 31.04 2.86 -9.37
C PHE A 18 30.85 3.25 -7.90
N LEU A 19 30.15 4.36 -7.68
CA LEU A 19 29.73 4.84 -6.37
C LEU A 19 28.45 5.67 -6.50
N GLY A 20 27.66 5.70 -5.46
CA GLY A 20 26.57 6.67 -5.30
C GLY A 20 27.03 7.82 -4.41
N VAL A 21 26.62 9.03 -4.74
CA VAL A 21 26.89 10.24 -3.95
C VAL A 21 25.99 10.22 -2.70
N GLU A 22 26.62 10.14 -1.54
CA GLU A 22 25.96 10.15 -0.23
C GLU A 22 25.74 11.57 0.29
N GLU A 23 26.72 12.46 0.06
CA GLU A 23 26.69 13.85 0.49
C GLU A 23 27.46 14.75 -0.48
N ILE A 24 27.04 16.00 -0.56
CA ILE A 24 27.75 17.06 -1.28
C ILE A 24 28.32 18.03 -0.25
N LEU A 25 29.62 18.21 -0.27
CA LEU A 25 30.29 19.04 0.71
C LEU A 25 30.60 20.41 0.14
N PRO A 26 30.55 21.46 0.98
CA PRO A 26 30.97 22.79 0.57
C PRO A 26 32.45 22.77 0.20
N ASN A 27 32.78 23.31 -0.97
CA ASN A 27 34.18 23.50 -1.36
C ASN A 27 34.71 24.80 -0.75
N SER A 28 35.73 24.70 0.11
CA SER A 28 36.31 25.84 0.82
C SER A 28 37.14 26.78 -0.10
N ASN A 29 37.44 26.35 -1.33
CA ASN A 29 38.41 27.03 -2.21
C ASN A 29 37.78 27.92 -3.28
N ASP A 30 36.49 28.22 -3.23
CA ASP A 30 35.76 29.06 -4.21
C ASP A 30 36.05 28.73 -5.70
N THR A 31 36.28 27.43 -5.98
CA THR A 31 36.48 26.90 -7.33
C THR A 31 35.18 26.33 -7.91
N GLU A 32 35.16 26.07 -9.22
CA GLU A 32 34.06 25.38 -9.89
C GLU A 32 34.05 23.87 -9.62
N ASP A 33 35.02 23.37 -8.86
CA ASP A 33 35.11 21.97 -8.46
C ASP A 33 34.02 21.62 -7.44
N LEU A 34 33.54 20.39 -7.51
CA LEU A 34 32.55 19.84 -6.59
C LEU A 34 33.16 18.72 -5.75
N VAL A 35 32.97 18.79 -4.43
CA VAL A 35 33.39 17.74 -3.51
C VAL A 35 32.19 16.90 -3.12
N VAL A 36 32.29 15.59 -3.33
CA VAL A 36 31.26 14.62 -2.95
C VAL A 36 31.81 13.54 -2.05
N LEU A 37 30.99 13.03 -1.16
CA LEU A 37 31.28 11.86 -0.35
C LEU A 37 30.54 10.65 -0.89
N GLY A 38 31.18 9.49 -0.91
CA GLY A 38 30.54 8.23 -1.28
C GLY A 38 31.39 7.01 -0.98
N SER A 39 30.78 5.84 -1.18
CA SER A 39 31.41 4.53 -1.00
C SER A 39 31.77 3.93 -2.35
N VAL A 40 33.06 3.79 -2.59
CA VAL A 40 33.64 3.35 -3.89
C VAL A 40 33.65 1.83 -4.01
N ARG A 41 33.03 1.30 -5.04
CA ARG A 41 33.18 -0.08 -5.50
C ARG A 41 34.21 -0.13 -6.63
N GLY A 42 35.16 -1.05 -6.52
CA GLY A 42 36.36 -1.04 -7.36
C GLY A 42 37.44 -0.13 -6.80
N THR A 43 38.31 0.39 -7.65
CA THR A 43 39.39 1.33 -7.26
C THR A 43 39.34 2.51 -8.21
N ILE A 44 39.21 3.72 -7.66
CA ILE A 44 39.22 4.99 -8.41
C ILE A 44 40.60 5.69 -8.23
N HIS A 45 41.06 6.40 -9.25
CA HIS A 45 42.31 7.12 -9.25
C HIS A 45 42.10 8.60 -9.55
N VAL A 46 42.98 9.41 -9.06
CA VAL A 46 43.08 10.81 -9.52
C VAL A 46 43.43 10.82 -11.01
N GLY A 47 42.68 11.58 -11.80
CA GLY A 47 42.77 11.64 -13.26
C GLY A 47 41.81 10.72 -13.99
N ASP A 48 41.12 9.81 -13.31
CA ASP A 48 40.13 8.94 -13.95
C ASP A 48 38.98 9.79 -14.53
N GLU A 49 38.53 9.41 -15.76
CA GLU A 49 37.29 9.88 -16.35
C GLU A 49 36.14 8.99 -15.87
N VAL A 50 35.12 9.61 -15.33
CA VAL A 50 33.89 8.94 -14.86
C VAL A 50 32.68 9.49 -15.56
N ILE A 51 31.65 8.69 -15.66
CA ILE A 51 30.31 9.06 -16.13
C ILE A 51 29.47 9.42 -14.90
N ILE A 52 28.83 10.58 -14.94
CA ILE A 52 27.85 11.03 -13.96
C ILE A 52 26.47 10.64 -14.47
N THR A 53 25.72 9.85 -13.71
CA THR A 53 24.35 9.44 -14.04
C THR A 53 23.41 9.76 -12.90
N ASN A 54 22.32 10.48 -13.22
CA ASN A 54 21.26 10.82 -12.29
C ASN A 54 20.08 9.85 -12.50
N LEU A 55 19.92 8.91 -11.60
CA LEU A 55 18.78 7.97 -11.60
C LEU A 55 17.59 8.61 -10.86
N GLY A 56 16.39 8.47 -11.40
CA GLY A 56 15.15 8.96 -10.77
C GLY A 56 14.78 10.42 -11.10
N SER A 57 15.45 11.06 -12.08
CA SER A 57 15.02 12.36 -12.60
C SER A 57 14.65 12.25 -14.07
N ASP A 58 13.65 13.03 -14.52
CA ASP A 58 13.23 13.11 -15.94
C ASP A 58 14.33 13.63 -16.88
N ASN A 59 15.50 13.97 -16.35
CA ASN A 59 16.67 14.50 -17.07
C ASN A 59 17.88 13.56 -16.95
N ASP A 60 17.75 12.33 -17.37
CA ASP A 60 18.83 11.33 -17.45
C ASP A 60 19.91 11.70 -18.51
N LYS A 61 20.55 12.85 -18.33
CA LYS A 61 21.73 13.21 -19.15
C LYS A 61 22.97 12.74 -18.41
N SER A 62 23.56 11.65 -18.91
CA SER A 62 24.90 11.25 -18.50
C SER A 62 25.95 12.26 -19.00
N ALA A 63 26.88 12.63 -18.15
CA ALA A 63 27.96 13.54 -18.48
C ALA A 63 29.32 12.92 -18.09
N LYS A 64 30.37 13.19 -18.84
CA LYS A 64 31.73 12.79 -18.49
C LYS A 64 32.38 13.85 -17.64
N ALA A 65 33.10 13.42 -16.59
CA ALA A 65 33.81 14.28 -15.67
C ALA A 65 35.17 13.66 -15.28
N VAL A 66 36.08 14.47 -14.80
CA VAL A 66 37.43 14.03 -14.38
C VAL A 66 37.54 14.19 -12.87
N ILE A 67 38.12 13.19 -12.23
CA ILE A 67 38.46 13.23 -10.80
C ILE A 67 39.75 14.00 -10.59
N SER A 68 39.68 15.15 -9.91
CA SER A 68 40.85 16.02 -9.69
C SER A 68 41.55 15.72 -8.37
N ALA A 69 40.85 15.23 -7.33
CA ALA A 69 41.46 14.84 -6.05
C ALA A 69 40.66 13.72 -5.37
N LEU A 70 41.33 12.98 -4.51
CA LEU A 70 40.73 11.94 -3.66
C LEU A 70 41.28 12.09 -2.23
N GLU A 71 40.36 11.90 -1.25
CA GLU A 71 40.73 11.86 0.15
C GLU A 71 40.06 10.67 0.83
N ASP A 72 40.82 9.85 1.52
CA ASP A 72 40.35 8.73 2.33
C ASP A 72 40.26 9.21 3.78
N ALA A 73 39.11 8.98 4.44
CA ALA A 73 38.86 9.48 5.80
C ALA A 73 39.95 9.10 6.82
N ASN A 74 40.66 8.00 6.58
CA ASN A 74 41.70 7.48 7.49
C ASN A 74 43.13 7.86 7.08
N LYS A 75 43.34 8.26 5.82
CA LYS A 75 44.68 8.44 5.24
C LYS A 75 44.94 9.86 4.73
N GLY A 76 43.90 10.71 4.67
CA GLY A 76 43.98 12.02 4.03
C GLY A 76 44.06 11.93 2.50
N GLN A 77 44.75 12.85 1.85
CA GLN A 77 44.88 12.89 0.39
C GLN A 77 45.61 11.65 -0.15
N VAL A 78 45.00 11.03 -1.16
CA VAL A 78 45.49 9.80 -1.78
C VAL A 78 45.43 9.88 -3.31
N LYS A 79 46.25 9.08 -4.01
CA LYS A 79 46.20 8.98 -5.48
C LYS A 79 45.18 7.97 -5.97
N LYS A 80 44.76 7.05 -5.11
CA LYS A 80 43.74 6.03 -5.37
C LYS A 80 42.95 5.70 -4.12
N ALA A 81 41.67 5.39 -4.28
CA ALA A 81 40.77 5.04 -3.17
C ALA A 81 39.83 3.91 -3.54
N SER A 82 39.35 3.21 -2.51
CA SER A 82 38.30 2.19 -2.59
C SER A 82 37.64 2.01 -1.21
N GLY A 83 36.40 1.58 -1.15
CA GLY A 83 35.68 1.33 0.10
C GLY A 83 34.81 2.51 0.54
N GLU A 84 34.50 2.56 1.83
CA GLU A 84 33.55 3.52 2.42
C GLU A 84 34.23 4.87 2.74
N ASN A 85 33.44 5.94 2.79
CA ASN A 85 33.82 7.28 3.21
C ASN A 85 35.00 7.90 2.40
N VAL A 86 34.87 7.85 1.07
CA VAL A 86 35.85 8.48 0.16
C VAL A 86 35.33 9.84 -0.27
N LEU A 87 36.13 10.90 -0.05
CA LEU A 87 35.88 12.22 -0.61
C LEU A 87 36.48 12.29 -2.02
N ILE A 88 35.65 12.75 -2.95
CA ILE A 88 36.00 12.80 -4.38
C ILE A 88 35.78 14.22 -4.86
N THR A 89 36.83 14.83 -5.40
CA THR A 89 36.73 16.14 -6.04
C THR A 89 36.53 15.95 -7.54
N ILE A 90 35.42 16.43 -8.05
CA ILE A 90 35.05 16.41 -9.47
C ILE A 90 35.48 17.77 -10.07
N LYS A 91 36.37 17.74 -11.06
CA LYS A 91 36.84 18.94 -11.73
C LYS A 91 35.66 19.65 -12.44
N ASP A 92 35.55 20.96 -12.24
CA ASP A 92 34.46 21.80 -12.77
C ASP A 92 33.07 21.19 -12.48
N GLY A 93 32.94 20.54 -11.32
CA GLY A 93 31.80 19.68 -10.99
C GLY A 93 30.48 20.42 -10.80
N LYS A 94 30.51 21.74 -10.44
CA LYS A 94 29.30 22.56 -10.22
C LYS A 94 28.42 22.70 -11.46
N LYS A 95 28.99 22.53 -12.68
CA LYS A 95 28.23 22.55 -13.93
C LYS A 95 27.35 21.31 -14.14
N TYR A 96 27.60 20.22 -13.42
CA TYR A 96 26.82 19.00 -13.46
C TYR A 96 25.75 19.04 -12.35
N ASN A 97 24.57 18.62 -12.66
CA ASN A 97 23.48 18.58 -11.68
C ASN A 97 23.66 17.36 -10.74
N VAL A 98 24.65 17.41 -9.86
CA VAL A 98 24.96 16.35 -8.89
C VAL A 98 24.13 16.55 -7.62
N TYR A 99 23.52 15.50 -7.13
CA TYR A 99 22.75 15.48 -5.89
C TYR A 99 22.93 14.14 -5.15
N LYS A 100 22.37 14.00 -3.93
CA LYS A 100 22.37 12.71 -3.21
C LYS A 100 21.72 11.63 -4.06
N GLY A 101 22.41 10.52 -4.26
CA GLY A 101 22.00 9.44 -5.14
C GLY A 101 22.56 9.52 -6.57
N THR A 102 23.14 10.65 -7.02
CA THR A 102 23.89 10.65 -8.29
C THR A 102 24.94 9.54 -8.28
N VAL A 103 25.07 8.81 -9.38
CA VAL A 103 26.04 7.72 -9.52
C VAL A 103 27.20 8.15 -10.39
N LEU A 104 28.43 8.03 -9.85
CA LEU A 104 29.66 8.16 -10.61
C LEU A 104 30.14 6.75 -10.99
N HIS A 105 30.44 6.50 -12.26
CA HIS A 105 30.83 5.16 -12.70
C HIS A 105 31.73 5.16 -13.92
N SER A 106 32.49 4.07 -14.09
CA SER A 106 33.21 3.78 -15.32
C SER A 106 32.29 3.27 -16.42
N GLU A 107 32.73 3.25 -17.68
CA GLU A 107 31.99 2.61 -18.76
C GLU A 107 31.76 1.12 -18.48
N GLY A 108 30.65 0.58 -19.01
CA GLY A 108 30.31 -0.85 -18.91
C GLY A 108 29.74 -1.32 -17.57
N VAL A 109 29.39 -0.41 -16.66
CA VAL A 109 28.64 -0.76 -15.45
C VAL A 109 27.20 -1.05 -15.82
N SER A 110 26.66 -2.20 -15.39
CA SER A 110 25.27 -2.58 -15.68
C SER A 110 24.27 -1.70 -14.91
N GLU A 111 23.08 -1.49 -15.49
CA GLU A 111 22.00 -0.71 -14.88
C GLU A 111 21.66 -1.20 -13.47
N ALA A 112 21.62 -2.51 -13.24
CA ALA A 112 21.38 -3.08 -11.91
C ALA A 112 22.43 -2.65 -10.87
N LYS A 113 23.70 -2.50 -11.27
CA LYS A 113 24.75 -1.99 -10.38
C LYS A 113 24.62 -0.49 -10.13
N LEU A 114 24.24 0.29 -11.16
CA LEU A 114 23.96 1.71 -11.01
C LEU A 114 22.79 1.92 -10.05
N ARG A 115 21.71 1.17 -10.24
CA ARG A 115 20.55 1.21 -9.36
C ARG A 115 20.91 0.84 -7.92
N ALA A 116 21.71 -0.20 -7.72
CA ALA A 116 22.16 -0.59 -6.39
C ALA A 116 23.05 0.49 -5.73
N ALA A 117 23.93 1.16 -6.48
CA ALA A 117 24.75 2.27 -5.97
C ALA A 117 23.91 3.47 -5.56
N TYR A 118 22.92 3.83 -6.38
CA TYR A 118 21.95 4.87 -6.10
C TYR A 118 21.19 4.60 -4.78
N LEU A 119 20.57 3.42 -4.65
CA LEU A 119 19.83 3.04 -3.45
C LEU A 119 20.73 2.99 -2.22
N TYR A 120 21.94 2.43 -2.35
CA TYR A 120 22.92 2.40 -1.27
C TYR A 120 23.23 3.80 -0.75
N ALA A 121 23.55 4.73 -1.64
CA ALA A 121 23.91 6.09 -1.25
C ALA A 121 22.79 6.79 -0.47
N ILE A 122 21.55 6.67 -0.94
CA ILE A 122 20.40 7.29 -0.29
C ILE A 122 20.11 6.64 1.06
N ILE A 123 20.11 5.30 1.15
CA ILE A 123 19.86 4.58 2.39
C ILE A 123 20.97 4.91 3.41
N ASN A 124 22.22 4.92 2.98
CA ASN A 124 23.37 5.22 3.83
C ASN A 124 23.28 6.65 4.37
N ALA A 125 23.07 7.64 3.49
CA ALA A 125 22.88 9.03 3.88
C ALA A 125 21.70 9.19 4.85
N PHE A 126 20.59 8.50 4.60
CA PHE A 126 19.38 8.61 5.44
C PHE A 126 19.55 7.93 6.80
N LEU A 127 20.10 6.71 6.86
CA LEU A 127 20.17 5.94 8.11
C LEU A 127 21.34 6.35 9.01
N PHE A 128 22.49 6.71 8.45
CA PHE A 128 23.71 6.85 9.25
C PHE A 128 24.16 8.28 9.49
N TRP A 129 23.64 9.24 8.73
CA TRP A 129 24.01 10.64 8.94
C TRP A 129 23.09 11.31 9.94
N GLN A 130 23.67 12.10 10.83
CA GLN A 130 22.96 12.74 11.95
C GLN A 130 21.81 13.65 11.47
N ASP A 131 22.02 14.33 10.34
CA ASP A 131 21.05 15.19 9.66
C ASP A 131 20.43 14.53 8.43
N GLY A 132 20.51 13.20 8.33
CA GLY A 132 20.00 12.41 7.21
C GLY A 132 18.48 12.45 7.11
N ILE A 133 17.90 13.58 6.74
CA ILE A 133 16.50 13.77 6.45
C ILE A 133 16.34 13.83 4.94
N LEU A 134 15.41 13.04 4.42
CA LEU A 134 14.95 13.23 3.05
C LEU A 134 14.10 14.50 3.01
N THR A 135 14.61 15.52 2.34
CA THR A 135 13.94 16.82 2.21
C THR A 135 12.71 16.74 1.32
N ASP A 136 11.90 17.79 1.30
CA ASP A 136 10.76 17.87 0.37
C ASP A 136 11.22 17.87 -1.10
N GLU A 137 12.43 18.34 -1.37
CA GLU A 137 13.05 18.31 -2.68
C GLU A 137 13.46 16.88 -3.05
N ASP A 138 14.06 16.13 -2.13
CA ASP A 138 14.38 14.71 -2.34
C ASP A 138 13.11 13.89 -2.60
N ARG A 139 12.03 14.11 -1.82
CA ARG A 139 10.73 13.46 -2.05
C ARG A 139 10.17 13.70 -3.44
N ARG A 140 10.31 14.90 -3.98
CA ARG A 140 9.85 15.23 -5.34
C ARG A 140 10.64 14.49 -6.40
N ARG A 141 11.95 14.28 -6.18
CA ARG A 141 12.83 13.56 -7.10
C ARG A 141 12.61 12.06 -7.11
N PHE A 142 12.32 11.47 -5.94
CA PHE A 142 12.14 10.03 -5.85
C PHE A 142 10.77 9.61 -6.40
N SER A 143 10.79 8.57 -7.24
CA SER A 143 9.55 7.89 -7.60
C SER A 143 8.96 7.17 -6.38
N ILE A 144 7.69 6.83 -6.44
CA ILE A 144 7.06 5.99 -5.39
C ILE A 144 7.79 4.65 -5.26
N ALA A 145 8.27 4.08 -6.37
CA ALA A 145 9.02 2.83 -6.38
C ALA A 145 10.38 2.96 -5.68
N ASP A 146 11.06 4.09 -5.83
CA ASP A 146 12.30 4.38 -5.10
C ASP A 146 12.06 4.45 -3.60
N LEU A 147 11.06 5.22 -3.18
CA LEU A 147 10.73 5.36 -1.76
C LEU A 147 10.34 4.03 -1.12
N ILE A 148 9.53 3.20 -1.82
CA ILE A 148 9.17 1.86 -1.35
C ILE A 148 10.42 0.97 -1.20
N GLU A 149 11.33 1.00 -2.17
CA GLU A 149 12.54 0.17 -2.12
C GLU A 149 13.51 0.64 -1.02
N ILE A 150 13.70 1.96 -0.86
CA ILE A 150 14.50 2.54 0.23
C ILE A 150 13.90 2.12 1.58
N TRP A 151 12.59 2.24 1.73
CA TRP A 151 11.86 1.85 2.93
C TRP A 151 12.03 0.35 3.23
N ARG A 152 11.82 -0.50 2.23
CA ARG A 152 11.98 -1.96 2.34
C ARG A 152 13.40 -2.37 2.77
N GLN A 153 14.42 -1.76 2.18
CA GLN A 153 15.81 -2.06 2.54
C GLN A 153 16.16 -1.52 3.93
N SER A 154 15.60 -0.37 4.32
CA SER A 154 15.77 0.19 5.66
C SER A 154 15.17 -0.70 6.75
N ILE A 155 13.98 -1.27 6.53
CA ILE A 155 13.37 -2.26 7.42
C ILE A 155 14.27 -3.49 7.54
N ARG A 156 14.68 -4.09 6.42
CA ARG A 156 15.56 -5.26 6.41
C ARG A 156 16.89 -5.01 7.12
N PHE A 157 17.45 -3.81 6.93
CA PHE A 157 18.67 -3.45 7.64
C PHE A 157 18.44 -3.36 9.14
N CYS A 158 17.35 -2.72 9.57
CA CYS A 158 16.98 -2.62 10.97
C CYS A 158 16.82 -4.01 11.61
N ASP A 159 16.05 -4.91 10.98
CA ASP A 159 15.78 -6.26 11.49
C ASP A 159 17.04 -7.12 11.61
N THR A 160 18.03 -6.91 10.75
CA THR A 160 19.22 -7.77 10.69
C THR A 160 20.47 -7.18 11.35
N GLN A 161 20.56 -5.86 11.52
CA GLN A 161 21.78 -5.17 11.95
C GLN A 161 21.58 -4.25 13.15
N ALA A 162 20.35 -3.87 13.48
CA ALA A 162 20.11 -3.03 14.65
C ALA A 162 20.40 -3.79 15.94
N THR A 163 20.89 -3.07 16.93
CA THR A 163 21.07 -3.55 18.31
C THR A 163 20.05 -2.88 19.20
N GLU A 164 19.83 -3.38 20.40
CA GLU A 164 18.92 -2.76 21.39
C GLU A 164 19.19 -1.27 21.59
N LYS A 165 20.46 -0.85 21.47
CA LYS A 165 20.87 0.55 21.69
C LYS A 165 20.47 1.50 20.57
N ASN A 166 20.35 1.03 19.34
CA ASN A 166 20.09 1.88 18.16
C ASN A 166 18.78 1.54 17.43
N TYR A 167 18.05 0.54 17.92
CA TYR A 167 16.78 0.10 17.30
C TYR A 167 15.75 1.23 17.23
N ALA A 168 15.56 1.96 18.32
CA ALA A 168 14.62 3.08 18.37
C ALA A 168 14.95 4.17 17.34
N TYR A 169 16.23 4.49 17.16
CA TYR A 169 16.68 5.46 16.16
C TYR A 169 16.34 5.01 14.73
N TYR A 170 16.61 3.74 14.39
CA TYR A 170 16.28 3.23 13.04
C TYR A 170 14.76 3.13 12.82
N LEU A 171 14.01 2.75 13.86
CA LEU A 171 12.56 2.69 13.79
C LEU A 171 11.96 4.08 13.50
N GLU A 172 12.43 5.13 14.13
CA GLU A 172 12.00 6.50 13.84
C GLU A 172 12.25 6.88 12.36
N LYS A 173 13.42 6.55 11.83
CA LYS A 173 13.75 6.77 10.41
C LYS A 173 12.84 5.99 9.47
N ILE A 174 12.51 4.74 9.81
CA ILE A 174 11.58 3.90 9.04
C ILE A 174 10.18 4.50 9.02
N ILE A 175 9.71 5.04 10.16
CA ILE A 175 8.41 5.73 10.25
C ILE A 175 8.39 6.99 9.35
N ILE A 176 9.45 7.78 9.35
CA ILE A 176 9.58 8.94 8.45
C ILE A 176 9.48 8.51 6.98
N LEU A 177 10.14 7.43 6.57
CA LEU A 177 10.03 6.90 5.20
C LEU A 177 8.60 6.45 4.88
N MET A 178 7.96 5.76 5.81
CA MET A 178 6.55 5.36 5.65
C MET A 178 5.64 6.56 5.39
N GLU A 179 5.79 7.65 6.16
CA GLU A 179 5.02 8.87 5.96
C GLU A 179 5.32 9.54 4.61
N GLN A 180 6.56 9.47 4.13
CA GLN A 180 6.93 9.98 2.81
C GLN A 180 6.34 9.14 1.68
N VAL A 181 6.33 7.81 1.82
CA VAL A 181 5.65 6.90 0.89
C VAL A 181 4.15 7.21 0.84
N ARG A 182 3.52 7.37 2.02
CA ARG A 182 2.10 7.75 2.11
C ARG A 182 1.81 9.10 1.43
N ALA A 183 2.61 10.12 1.72
CA ALA A 183 2.43 11.44 1.11
C ALA A 183 2.59 11.39 -0.43
N LYS A 184 3.59 10.63 -0.92
CA LYS A 184 3.81 10.45 -2.36
C LYS A 184 2.66 9.68 -3.01
N LEU A 185 2.15 8.61 -2.37
CA LEU A 185 1.02 7.83 -2.84
C LEU A 185 -0.19 8.71 -3.17
N LEU A 186 -0.55 9.61 -2.26
CA LEU A 186 -1.72 10.48 -2.42
C LEU A 186 -1.57 11.53 -3.55
N THR A 187 -0.36 11.74 -4.06
CA THR A 187 -0.07 12.69 -5.15
C THR A 187 0.15 12.03 -6.51
N LEU A 188 0.15 10.69 -6.58
CA LEU A 188 0.28 9.98 -7.86
C LEU A 188 -0.89 10.31 -8.79
N ASP A 189 -0.67 10.21 -10.09
CA ASP A 189 -1.74 10.32 -11.08
C ASP A 189 -2.61 9.06 -11.10
N GLU A 190 -1.98 7.91 -10.88
CA GLU A 190 -2.63 6.60 -10.89
C GLU A 190 -1.86 5.56 -10.07
N ILE A 191 -2.56 4.51 -9.67
CA ILE A 191 -1.98 3.29 -9.09
C ILE A 191 -2.80 2.09 -9.55
N TYR A 192 -2.20 0.91 -9.56
CA TYR A 192 -2.91 -0.34 -9.86
C TYR A 192 -3.20 -1.11 -8.59
N VAL A 193 -4.33 -1.82 -8.60
CA VAL A 193 -4.82 -2.61 -7.47
C VAL A 193 -5.16 -4.01 -7.95
N VAL A 194 -4.86 -5.00 -7.14
CA VAL A 194 -5.19 -6.40 -7.44
C VAL A 194 -6.64 -6.67 -7.05
N TYR A 195 -7.46 -7.09 -8.01
CA TYR A 195 -8.86 -7.46 -7.83
C TYR A 195 -9.06 -8.96 -8.02
N SER A 196 -9.97 -9.54 -7.29
CA SER A 196 -10.46 -10.90 -7.52
C SER A 196 -11.48 -10.91 -8.65
N VAL A 197 -11.23 -11.69 -9.69
CA VAL A 197 -12.20 -11.92 -10.79
C VAL A 197 -13.49 -12.54 -10.25
N LYS A 198 -13.39 -13.42 -9.26
CA LYS A 198 -14.52 -14.12 -8.66
C LYS A 198 -15.47 -13.21 -7.88
N THR A 199 -14.94 -12.27 -7.10
CA THR A 199 -15.75 -11.38 -6.28
C THR A 199 -15.99 -10.01 -6.92
N GLY A 200 -15.19 -9.64 -7.93
CA GLY A 200 -15.20 -8.31 -8.54
C GLY A 200 -14.65 -7.20 -7.63
N GLU A 201 -14.14 -7.53 -6.45
CA GLU A 201 -13.69 -6.63 -5.40
C GLU A 201 -12.16 -6.68 -5.21
N PRO A 202 -11.53 -5.66 -4.61
CA PRO A 202 -10.12 -5.71 -4.26
C PRO A 202 -9.76 -6.94 -3.44
N CYS A 203 -8.64 -7.57 -3.78
CA CYS A 203 -8.16 -8.72 -3.02
C CYS A 203 -7.66 -8.30 -1.65
N LEU A 204 -8.08 -9.05 -0.63
CA LEU A 204 -7.58 -8.92 0.73
C LEU A 204 -6.48 -9.96 0.95
N PHE A 205 -5.23 -9.50 1.00
CA PHE A 205 -4.06 -10.33 1.26
C PHE A 205 -3.78 -10.40 2.76
N MET A 206 -3.37 -11.57 3.21
CA MET A 206 -2.90 -11.77 4.57
C MET A 206 -1.67 -12.66 4.59
N SER A 207 -0.83 -12.48 5.57
CA SER A 207 0.13 -13.45 6.03
C SER A 207 -0.41 -14.18 7.27
N SER A 208 0.22 -15.25 7.63
CA SER A 208 -0.11 -15.97 8.85
C SER A 208 1.16 -16.47 9.51
N THR A 209 1.20 -16.38 10.82
CA THR A 209 2.25 -16.97 11.64
C THR A 209 1.73 -18.21 12.33
N ARG A 210 2.61 -19.19 12.58
CA ARG A 210 2.29 -20.32 13.45
C ARG A 210 2.85 -20.06 14.82
N ASN A 211 1.99 -20.14 15.79
CA ASN A 211 2.38 -20.11 17.19
C ASN A 211 3.10 -21.41 17.60
N GLN A 212 3.74 -21.41 18.75
CA GLN A 212 4.45 -22.59 19.28
C GLN A 212 3.55 -23.81 19.48
N ASP A 213 2.27 -23.60 19.74
CA ASP A 213 1.24 -24.64 19.86
C ASP A 213 0.71 -25.14 18.51
N GLY A 214 1.22 -24.61 17.41
CA GLY A 214 0.81 -24.94 16.03
C GLY A 214 -0.46 -24.24 15.55
N SER A 215 -1.07 -23.37 16.37
CA SER A 215 -2.21 -22.55 15.95
C SER A 215 -1.78 -21.54 14.91
N LEU A 216 -2.71 -21.20 13.99
CA LEU A 216 -2.50 -20.22 12.97
C LEU A 216 -3.04 -18.85 13.44
N GLU A 217 -2.18 -17.84 13.42
CA GLU A 217 -2.55 -16.46 13.70
C GLU A 217 -2.52 -15.64 12.40
N PRO A 218 -3.69 -15.24 11.87
CA PRO A 218 -3.75 -14.41 10.68
C PRO A 218 -3.28 -13.00 10.99
N SER A 219 -2.51 -12.42 10.07
CA SER A 219 -2.14 -11.00 10.12
C SER A 219 -3.32 -10.10 9.74
N GLU A 220 -3.09 -8.80 9.81
CA GLU A 220 -4.00 -7.80 9.23
C GLU A 220 -4.26 -8.07 7.74
N LEU A 221 -5.50 -7.83 7.31
CA LEU A 221 -5.91 -7.94 5.92
C LEU A 221 -5.59 -6.66 5.16
N ARG A 222 -4.84 -6.77 4.07
CA ARG A 222 -4.32 -5.62 3.32
C ARG A 222 -4.67 -5.70 1.85
N VAL A 223 -4.93 -4.54 1.26
CA VAL A 223 -5.06 -4.40 -0.19
C VAL A 223 -3.70 -4.14 -0.79
N ARG A 224 -3.35 -4.86 -1.87
CA ARG A 224 -2.07 -4.69 -2.55
C ARG A 224 -2.14 -3.62 -3.62
N LEU A 225 -1.26 -2.62 -3.47
CA LEU A 225 -1.08 -1.52 -4.40
C LEU A 225 0.18 -1.73 -5.24
N ILE A 226 0.05 -1.56 -6.54
CA ILE A 226 1.13 -1.77 -7.51
C ILE A 226 1.45 -0.45 -8.20
N PRO A 227 2.61 0.17 -7.93
CA PRO A 227 3.08 1.32 -8.69
C PRO A 227 3.19 1.00 -10.17
N THR A 228 2.88 1.98 -11.03
CA THR A 228 2.83 1.83 -12.49
C THR A 228 4.09 1.20 -13.08
N VAL A 229 5.27 1.54 -12.53
CA VAL A 229 6.56 1.00 -12.99
C VAL A 229 6.69 -0.53 -12.83
N TYR A 230 5.93 -1.14 -11.91
CA TYR A 230 5.97 -2.59 -11.69
C TYR A 230 4.87 -3.35 -12.44
N LYS A 231 3.90 -2.64 -13.05
CA LYS A 231 2.76 -3.26 -13.73
C LYS A 231 3.17 -4.34 -14.74
N GLU A 232 4.13 -4.00 -15.61
CA GLU A 232 4.54 -4.91 -16.71
C GLU A 232 5.41 -6.08 -16.22
N SER A 233 6.06 -5.94 -15.08
CA SER A 233 6.91 -6.99 -14.50
C SER A 233 6.13 -7.99 -13.64
N MET A 234 4.85 -7.72 -13.35
CA MET A 234 4.02 -8.57 -12.51
C MET A 234 3.04 -9.38 -13.36
N THR A 235 3.12 -10.69 -13.19
CA THR A 235 2.15 -11.64 -13.76
C THR A 235 1.28 -12.17 -12.64
N TYR A 236 -0.03 -12.09 -12.82
CA TYR A 236 -1.00 -12.65 -11.89
C TYR A 236 -1.69 -13.86 -12.54
N PRO A 237 -2.05 -14.89 -11.76
CA PRO A 237 -2.95 -15.96 -12.20
C PRO A 237 -4.29 -15.42 -12.69
N GLU A 238 -5.04 -16.24 -13.43
CA GLU A 238 -6.34 -15.87 -14.05
C GLU A 238 -7.42 -15.47 -13.04
N GLU A 239 -7.26 -15.84 -11.79
CA GLU A 239 -8.15 -15.47 -10.68
C GLU A 239 -8.08 -14.00 -10.30
N PHE A 240 -7.03 -13.29 -10.80
CA PHE A 240 -6.77 -11.89 -10.46
C PHE A 240 -6.74 -11.01 -11.70
N GLU A 241 -7.12 -9.77 -11.51
CA GLU A 241 -6.92 -8.71 -12.49
C GLU A 241 -6.35 -7.45 -11.85
N LEU A 242 -5.56 -6.70 -12.62
CA LEU A 242 -5.09 -5.38 -12.21
C LEU A 242 -6.06 -4.32 -12.71
N ARG A 243 -6.68 -3.60 -11.77
CA ARG A 243 -7.50 -2.44 -12.09
C ARG A 243 -6.77 -1.15 -11.76
N ARG A 244 -6.93 -0.19 -12.64
CA ARG A 244 -6.36 1.15 -12.51
C ARG A 244 -7.24 2.01 -11.62
N VAL A 245 -6.63 2.70 -10.66
CA VAL A 245 -7.25 3.75 -9.85
C VAL A 245 -6.59 5.07 -10.23
N GLU A 246 -7.35 5.95 -10.85
CA GLU A 246 -6.91 7.29 -11.24
C GLU A 246 -7.16 8.29 -10.11
N ASN A 247 -6.21 9.20 -9.90
CA ASN A 247 -6.38 10.26 -8.92
C ASN A 247 -7.31 11.40 -9.40
N GLY A 248 -7.47 11.48 -10.72
CA GLY A 248 -8.35 12.46 -11.35
C GLY A 248 -7.88 13.92 -11.22
N PRO A 249 -8.63 14.87 -11.76
CA PRO A 249 -8.26 16.28 -11.74
C PRO A 249 -8.27 16.90 -10.34
N ASN A 250 -9.12 16.41 -9.44
CA ASN A 250 -9.21 16.89 -8.07
C ASN A 250 -8.15 16.29 -7.13
N LYS A 251 -7.36 15.33 -7.63
CA LYS A 251 -6.35 14.59 -6.84
C LYS A 251 -6.90 13.90 -5.59
N ASP A 252 -8.11 13.40 -5.65
CA ASP A 252 -8.80 12.73 -4.54
C ASP A 252 -9.18 11.25 -4.84
N GLY A 253 -9.03 10.78 -6.08
CA GLY A 253 -9.44 9.44 -6.49
C GLY A 253 -8.74 8.33 -5.70
N ILE A 254 -7.42 8.44 -5.46
CA ILE A 254 -6.68 7.48 -4.64
C ILE A 254 -7.15 7.55 -3.18
N SER A 255 -7.34 8.75 -2.63
CA SER A 255 -7.86 8.91 -1.26
C SER A 255 -9.26 8.32 -1.10
N ASN A 256 -10.15 8.55 -2.07
CA ASN A 256 -11.51 8.00 -2.10
C ASN A 256 -11.46 6.47 -2.16
N PHE A 257 -10.61 5.89 -3.01
CA PHE A 257 -10.39 4.45 -3.06
C PHE A 257 -9.90 3.89 -1.71
N LEU A 258 -8.93 4.54 -1.06
CA LEU A 258 -8.44 4.11 0.25
C LEU A 258 -9.53 4.16 1.33
N ASN A 259 -10.35 5.20 1.33
CA ASN A 259 -11.51 5.28 2.22
C ASN A 259 -12.50 4.14 1.97
N GLU A 260 -12.79 3.84 0.70
CA GLU A 260 -13.68 2.76 0.32
C GLU A 260 -13.17 1.39 0.80
N VAL A 261 -11.94 1.03 0.47
CA VAL A 261 -11.42 -0.30 0.84
C VAL A 261 -11.29 -0.47 2.35
N ILE A 262 -11.08 0.60 3.11
CA ILE A 262 -10.98 0.54 4.57
C ILE A 262 -12.38 0.54 5.22
N PHE A 263 -13.24 1.49 4.88
CA PHE A 263 -14.50 1.68 5.60
C PHE A 263 -15.67 0.87 5.03
N LEU A 264 -15.64 0.48 3.76
CA LEU A 264 -16.69 -0.35 3.16
C LEU A 264 -16.26 -1.81 3.02
N ASN A 265 -15.01 -2.09 2.60
CA ASN A 265 -14.53 -3.47 2.41
C ASN A 265 -13.86 -4.05 3.67
N GLY A 266 -13.53 -3.21 4.64
CA GLY A 266 -12.94 -3.64 5.90
C GLY A 266 -11.47 -4.03 5.81
N ALA A 267 -10.72 -3.52 4.84
CA ALA A 267 -9.27 -3.67 4.82
C ALA A 267 -8.65 -3.00 6.05
N GLU A 268 -7.66 -3.65 6.64
CA GLU A 268 -6.95 -3.15 7.84
C GLU A 268 -5.71 -2.35 7.48
N GLY A 269 -5.37 -2.28 6.18
CA GLY A 269 -4.27 -1.50 5.64
C GLY A 269 -4.05 -1.76 4.15
N ILE A 270 -2.92 -1.25 3.68
CA ILE A 270 -2.39 -1.53 2.35
C ILE A 270 -1.00 -2.16 2.45
N GLU A 271 -0.57 -2.81 1.38
CA GLU A 271 0.80 -3.24 1.20
C GLU A 271 1.29 -2.91 -0.21
N PHE A 272 2.61 -2.71 -0.35
CA PHE A 272 3.26 -2.55 -1.64
C PHE A 272 4.12 -3.77 -1.91
N ILE A 273 3.88 -4.47 -3.00
CA ILE A 273 4.69 -5.62 -3.47
C ILE A 273 4.73 -6.78 -2.48
N SER A 274 4.87 -6.50 -1.18
CA SER A 274 4.94 -7.50 -0.11
C SER A 274 4.51 -6.92 1.23
N GLU A 275 4.16 -7.78 2.18
CA GLU A 275 3.77 -7.43 3.55
C GLU A 275 4.78 -6.57 4.33
N VAL A 276 6.07 -6.68 3.98
CA VAL A 276 7.14 -5.91 4.64
C VAL A 276 6.96 -4.40 4.49
N THR A 277 6.36 -3.98 3.36
CA THR A 277 6.07 -2.57 3.08
C THR A 277 4.57 -2.31 3.19
N SER A 278 4.06 -2.36 4.39
CA SER A 278 2.64 -2.15 4.67
C SER A 278 2.38 -0.90 5.51
N ILE A 279 1.23 -0.28 5.30
CA ILE A 279 0.74 0.86 6.08
C ILE A 279 -0.63 0.51 6.62
N SER A 280 -0.81 0.62 7.94
CA SER A 280 -2.09 0.33 8.58
C SER A 280 -3.17 1.35 8.20
N ALA A 281 -4.44 0.94 8.26
CA ALA A 281 -5.57 1.80 7.95
C ALA A 281 -5.57 3.12 8.75
N LYS A 282 -5.21 3.06 10.03
CA LYS A 282 -5.15 4.24 10.92
C LYS A 282 -4.12 5.28 10.48
N ALA A 283 -3.03 4.84 9.84
CA ALA A 283 -2.00 5.73 9.32
C ALA A 283 -2.34 6.28 7.92
N LEU A 284 -3.23 5.60 7.18
CA LEU A 284 -3.60 5.97 5.81
C LEU A 284 -4.70 7.02 5.75
N VAL A 285 -5.78 6.77 6.47
CA VAL A 285 -7.00 7.57 6.41
C VAL A 285 -7.50 7.92 7.80
N LYS A 286 -8.07 9.11 7.92
CA LYS A 286 -8.73 9.51 9.16
C LYS A 286 -10.13 8.91 9.19
N ALA A 287 -10.49 8.29 10.31
CA ALA A 287 -11.85 7.81 10.48
C ALA A 287 -12.85 8.98 10.34
N PRO A 288 -14.02 8.73 9.72
CA PRO A 288 -15.08 9.73 9.66
C PRO A 288 -15.45 10.18 11.08
N ASP A 289 -15.58 11.49 11.25
CA ASP A 289 -16.09 12.04 12.51
C ASP A 289 -17.62 11.90 12.50
N LEU A 290 -18.09 10.93 13.28
CA LEU A 290 -19.53 10.64 13.43
C LEU A 290 -20.07 11.14 14.77
N GLU A 291 -19.26 11.84 15.56
CA GLU A 291 -19.68 12.37 16.86
C GLU A 291 -20.72 13.49 16.66
N GLY A 292 -21.79 13.43 17.42
CA GLY A 292 -22.90 14.38 17.31
C GLY A 292 -23.84 14.18 16.12
N MET A 293 -23.54 13.29 15.18
CA MET A 293 -24.49 12.94 14.11
C MET A 293 -25.62 12.08 14.66
N ARG A 294 -26.86 12.39 14.24
CA ARG A 294 -27.99 11.49 14.54
C ARG A 294 -27.77 10.15 13.89
N GLU A 295 -28.22 9.07 14.52
CA GLU A 295 -28.02 7.70 14.02
C GLU A 295 -28.48 7.51 12.57
N VAL A 296 -29.52 8.20 12.17
CA VAL A 296 -30.08 8.15 10.82
C VAL A 296 -29.25 8.88 9.77
N ASP A 297 -28.43 9.84 10.21
CA ASP A 297 -27.58 10.62 9.32
C ASP A 297 -26.19 9.98 9.17
N LYS A 298 -25.87 8.97 10.00
CA LYS A 298 -24.61 8.24 9.91
C LYS A 298 -24.55 7.39 8.64
N PRO A 299 -23.40 7.41 7.93
CA PRO A 299 -23.24 6.54 6.77
C PRO A 299 -23.36 5.07 7.17
N ILE A 300 -24.05 4.29 6.33
CA ILE A 300 -24.14 2.84 6.54
C ILE A 300 -22.83 2.22 6.09
N MET A 301 -22.16 1.60 7.02
CA MET A 301 -20.88 0.89 6.81
C MET A 301 -20.93 -0.41 7.62
N ASN A 302 -20.60 -1.52 6.97
CA ASN A 302 -20.51 -2.83 7.60
C ASN A 302 -19.13 -3.47 7.28
N PRO A 303 -18.01 -2.81 7.61
CA PRO A 303 -16.68 -3.24 7.16
C PRO A 303 -16.31 -4.65 7.63
N GLU A 304 -16.68 -5.02 8.86
CA GLU A 304 -16.44 -6.38 9.38
C GLU A 304 -17.20 -7.44 8.61
N LEU A 305 -18.49 -7.18 8.32
CA LEU A 305 -19.31 -8.07 7.53
C LEU A 305 -18.76 -8.26 6.13
N VAL A 306 -18.46 -7.17 5.42
CA VAL A 306 -17.94 -7.20 4.06
C VAL A 306 -16.59 -7.89 4.01
N ARG A 307 -15.71 -7.60 4.96
CA ARG A 307 -14.41 -8.28 5.12
C ARG A 307 -14.58 -9.80 5.19
N CYS A 308 -15.51 -10.27 6.02
CA CYS A 308 -15.77 -11.72 6.15
C CYS A 308 -16.29 -12.32 4.84
N LEU A 309 -17.19 -11.64 4.14
CA LEU A 309 -17.71 -12.06 2.84
C LEU A 309 -16.60 -12.16 1.79
N LEU A 310 -15.75 -11.13 1.72
CA LEU A 310 -14.61 -11.10 0.78
C LEU A 310 -13.63 -12.23 1.09
N MET A 311 -13.26 -12.42 2.36
CA MET A 311 -12.34 -13.49 2.74
C MET A 311 -12.87 -14.88 2.40
N ILE A 312 -14.12 -15.17 2.70
CA ILE A 312 -14.74 -16.46 2.34
C ILE A 312 -14.71 -16.67 0.81
N GLY A 313 -14.94 -15.60 0.05
CA GLY A 313 -14.90 -15.64 -1.42
C GLY A 313 -13.50 -15.81 -2.02
N GLN A 314 -12.47 -15.24 -1.37
CA GLN A 314 -11.12 -15.05 -1.92
C GLN A 314 -10.04 -15.97 -1.32
N ILE A 315 -10.30 -16.63 -0.18
CA ILE A 315 -9.26 -17.34 0.60
C ILE A 315 -8.54 -18.44 -0.19
N GLY A 316 -9.22 -19.05 -1.17
CA GLY A 316 -8.64 -20.04 -2.06
C GLY A 316 -7.60 -19.46 -3.01
N ASP A 317 -7.74 -18.18 -3.35
CA ASP A 317 -7.00 -17.50 -4.40
C ASP A 317 -5.88 -16.62 -3.79
N THR A 318 -6.15 -15.97 -2.65
CA THR A 318 -5.24 -14.98 -2.03
C THR A 318 -4.21 -15.59 -1.08
N THR A 319 -4.27 -16.90 -0.79
CA THR A 319 -3.35 -17.55 0.13
C THR A 319 -2.62 -18.72 -0.51
N THR A 320 -1.34 -18.87 -0.19
CA THR A 320 -0.52 -20.04 -0.55
C THR A 320 -0.63 -21.17 0.47
N LEU A 321 -1.56 -21.08 1.41
CA LEU A 321 -1.73 -22.00 2.52
C LEU A 321 -2.24 -23.37 2.07
N GLY A 322 -1.83 -24.42 2.76
CA GLY A 322 -2.33 -25.78 2.56
C GLY A 322 -3.83 -25.88 2.90
N LYS A 323 -4.48 -26.95 2.43
CA LYS A 323 -5.92 -27.18 2.61
C LYS A 323 -6.38 -27.03 4.07
N ARG A 324 -5.68 -27.65 5.03
CA ARG A 324 -6.03 -27.58 6.46
C ARG A 324 -6.11 -26.15 7.00
N ASP A 325 -5.16 -25.31 6.60
CA ASP A 325 -5.09 -23.93 7.07
C ASP A 325 -6.16 -23.07 6.39
N ARG A 326 -6.44 -23.32 5.12
CA ARG A 326 -7.57 -22.67 4.43
C ARG A 326 -8.91 -23.03 5.05
N ASP A 327 -9.11 -24.32 5.39
CA ASP A 327 -10.33 -24.77 6.07
C ASP A 327 -10.48 -24.11 7.45
N PHE A 328 -9.37 -23.97 8.19
CA PHE A 328 -9.35 -23.26 9.48
C PHE A 328 -9.76 -21.78 9.31
N LEU A 329 -9.14 -21.08 8.36
CA LEU A 329 -9.44 -19.68 8.10
C LEU A 329 -10.88 -19.49 7.60
N SER A 330 -11.36 -20.37 6.73
CA SER A 330 -12.75 -20.33 6.26
C SER A 330 -13.73 -20.43 7.44
N ASN A 331 -13.49 -21.36 8.36
CA ASN A 331 -14.32 -21.48 9.56
C ASN A 331 -14.22 -20.27 10.48
N LEU A 332 -13.01 -19.69 10.65
CA LEU A 332 -12.80 -18.47 11.42
C LEU A 332 -13.64 -17.31 10.86
N TYR A 333 -13.59 -17.09 9.54
CA TYR A 333 -14.34 -16.01 8.90
C TYR A 333 -15.84 -16.29 8.82
N LEU A 334 -16.30 -17.55 8.74
CA LEU A 334 -17.69 -17.91 8.88
C LEU A 334 -18.24 -17.59 10.28
N ASN A 335 -17.49 -17.89 11.32
CA ASN A 335 -17.88 -17.54 12.69
C ASN A 335 -17.94 -16.02 12.89
N ARG A 336 -16.93 -15.27 12.40
CA ARG A 336 -16.94 -13.79 12.44
C ARG A 336 -18.09 -13.20 11.64
N LEU A 337 -18.41 -13.78 10.48
CA LEU A 337 -19.56 -13.40 9.67
C LEU A 337 -20.87 -13.52 10.46
N THR A 338 -21.05 -14.65 11.16
CA THR A 338 -22.24 -14.89 11.98
C THR A 338 -22.39 -13.83 13.09
N GLU A 339 -21.28 -13.44 13.72
CA GLU A 339 -21.32 -12.37 14.74
C GLU A 339 -21.59 -10.99 14.11
N ALA A 340 -20.95 -10.68 12.98
CA ALA A 340 -21.15 -9.42 12.28
C ALA A 340 -22.59 -9.24 11.77
N LEU A 341 -23.26 -10.32 11.35
CA LEU A 341 -24.66 -10.31 10.91
C LEU A 341 -25.62 -9.87 12.02
N LYS A 342 -25.32 -10.15 13.29
CA LYS A 342 -26.19 -9.79 14.43
C LYS A 342 -26.35 -8.28 14.62
N THR A 343 -25.35 -7.50 14.24
CA THR A 343 -25.32 -6.05 14.43
C THR A 343 -25.40 -5.27 13.13
N ALA A 344 -25.33 -5.96 12.00
CA ALA A 344 -25.36 -5.34 10.68
C ALA A 344 -26.71 -4.69 10.39
N ARG A 345 -26.65 -3.54 9.72
CA ARG A 345 -27.82 -2.87 9.15
C ARG A 345 -27.69 -2.89 7.64
N PHE A 346 -28.78 -3.24 6.98
CA PHE A 346 -28.84 -3.41 5.53
C PHE A 346 -29.73 -2.37 4.89
N ILE A 347 -29.40 -1.99 3.68
CA ILE A 347 -30.24 -1.17 2.82
C ILE A 347 -31.11 -2.13 2.00
N VAL A 348 -32.41 -2.00 2.17
CA VAL A 348 -33.45 -2.78 1.45
C VAL A 348 -34.03 -1.90 0.35
N PRO A 349 -33.91 -2.28 -0.93
CA PRO A 349 -34.54 -1.55 -2.03
C PRO A 349 -36.07 -1.65 -1.98
N ILE A 350 -36.71 -0.50 -1.95
CA ILE A 350 -38.16 -0.41 -2.06
C ILE A 350 -38.59 0.60 -3.12
N LYS A 351 -39.73 0.39 -3.70
CA LYS A 351 -40.42 1.35 -4.55
C LYS A 351 -41.74 1.74 -3.87
N VAL A 352 -41.98 3.01 -3.71
CA VAL A 352 -43.15 3.53 -3.00
C VAL A 352 -44.00 4.33 -3.99
N GLU A 353 -45.33 4.07 -4.00
CA GLU A 353 -46.28 4.90 -4.73
C GLU A 353 -46.57 6.15 -3.88
N GLY A 354 -46.03 7.31 -4.29
CA GLY A 354 -46.17 8.58 -3.58
C GLY A 354 -44.91 9.03 -2.81
N GLU A 355 -45.11 9.90 -1.84
CA GLU A 355 -44.01 10.40 -1.00
C GLU A 355 -43.76 9.46 0.18
N LEU A 356 -42.45 9.21 0.45
CA LEU A 356 -42.06 8.49 1.66
C LEU A 356 -42.46 9.31 2.91
N PRO A 357 -43.04 8.66 3.93
CA PRO A 357 -43.26 9.31 5.21
C PRO A 357 -41.93 9.87 5.77
N LYS A 358 -41.96 11.06 6.34
CA LYS A 358 -40.78 11.64 6.99
C LYS A 358 -40.41 10.80 8.20
N PRO A 359 -39.10 10.48 8.37
CA PRO A 359 -38.65 9.77 9.56
C PRO A 359 -38.89 10.63 10.82
N ASN A 360 -39.19 9.99 11.94
CA ASN A 360 -39.25 10.63 13.25
C ASN A 360 -37.85 11.07 13.73
N GLU A 361 -37.75 11.67 14.93
CA GLU A 361 -36.47 12.11 15.51
C GLU A 361 -35.46 10.97 15.71
N LYS A 362 -35.95 9.73 15.82
CA LYS A 362 -35.10 8.52 15.90
C LYS A 362 -34.75 7.97 14.51
N GLY A 363 -35.30 8.57 13.44
CA GLY A 363 -35.11 8.10 12.06
C GLY A 363 -35.95 6.90 11.67
N GLU A 364 -36.94 6.58 12.48
CA GLU A 364 -37.87 5.50 12.16
C GLU A 364 -38.97 6.03 11.24
N THR A 365 -39.23 5.31 10.18
CA THR A 365 -40.33 5.61 9.26
C THR A 365 -41.44 4.63 9.47
N SER A 366 -42.62 5.14 9.83
CA SER A 366 -43.86 4.34 9.93
C SER A 366 -44.67 4.52 8.65
N PHE A 367 -44.98 3.42 7.99
CA PHE A 367 -45.88 3.42 6.85
C PHE A 367 -47.32 3.42 7.34
N ALA A 368 -48.13 4.31 6.80
CA ALA A 368 -49.55 4.25 6.99
C ALA A 368 -50.10 3.01 6.25
N GLU A 369 -51.27 2.46 6.72
CA GLU A 369 -51.87 1.24 6.16
C GLU A 369 -52.16 1.34 4.64
N ASP A 370 -52.33 2.55 4.12
CA ASP A 370 -52.63 2.84 2.72
C ASP A 370 -51.41 3.06 1.82
N VAL A 371 -50.20 3.08 2.38
CA VAL A 371 -48.97 3.24 1.59
C VAL A 371 -48.62 1.93 0.87
N LYS A 372 -48.73 1.96 -0.44
CA LYS A 372 -48.33 0.83 -1.28
C LYS A 372 -46.82 0.90 -1.54
N TYR A 373 -46.14 -0.19 -1.26
CA TYR A 373 -44.71 -0.34 -1.60
C TYR A 373 -44.46 -1.69 -2.26
N GLU A 374 -43.44 -1.73 -3.09
CA GLU A 374 -42.91 -2.92 -3.75
C GLU A 374 -41.50 -3.18 -3.24
N LEU A 375 -41.21 -4.40 -2.80
CA LEU A 375 -39.87 -4.87 -2.50
C LEU A 375 -39.20 -5.35 -3.76
N ALA A 376 -37.93 -5.00 -3.94
CA ALA A 376 -37.12 -5.59 -4.99
C ALA A 376 -37.02 -7.11 -4.77
N MET A 377 -37.12 -7.86 -5.87
CA MET A 377 -36.97 -9.33 -5.85
C MET A 377 -36.00 -9.73 -6.94
N LYS A 378 -35.00 -10.54 -6.61
CA LYS A 378 -34.12 -11.19 -7.57
C LYS A 378 -34.47 -12.64 -7.78
N GLU A 379 -34.56 -13.04 -9.04
CA GLU A 379 -34.68 -14.45 -9.40
C GLU A 379 -33.29 -15.09 -9.39
N LEU A 380 -33.20 -16.20 -8.68
CA LEU A 380 -31.97 -17.01 -8.57
C LEU A 380 -32.11 -18.24 -9.48
N LYS A 381 -31.00 -18.97 -9.61
CA LYS A 381 -31.03 -20.31 -10.23
C LYS A 381 -32.07 -21.17 -9.52
N ASP A 382 -32.75 -22.04 -10.25
CA ASP A 382 -33.78 -22.96 -9.75
C ASP A 382 -35.13 -22.26 -9.35
N ASN A 383 -35.44 -21.11 -9.98
CA ASN A 383 -36.69 -20.35 -9.74
C ASN A 383 -36.90 -19.87 -8.29
N LYS A 384 -35.84 -19.88 -7.49
CA LYS A 384 -35.86 -19.25 -6.16
C LYS A 384 -35.87 -17.74 -6.28
N LYS A 385 -36.50 -17.06 -5.35
CA LYS A 385 -36.51 -15.60 -5.27
C LYS A 385 -35.91 -15.17 -3.94
N ALA A 386 -35.16 -14.09 -3.95
CA ALA A 386 -34.59 -13.50 -2.75
C ALA A 386 -34.74 -11.97 -2.78
N VAL A 387 -34.84 -11.37 -1.60
CA VAL A 387 -34.78 -9.91 -1.46
C VAL A 387 -33.31 -9.49 -1.50
N PRO A 388 -32.90 -8.67 -2.47
CA PRO A 388 -31.53 -8.12 -2.45
C PRO A 388 -31.42 -7.12 -1.30
N ILE A 389 -30.34 -7.23 -0.52
CA ILE A 389 -29.99 -6.30 0.55
C ILE A 389 -28.53 -5.90 0.44
N PHE A 390 -28.24 -4.66 0.83
CA PHE A 390 -26.91 -4.06 0.61
C PHE A 390 -26.27 -3.62 1.91
N THR A 391 -24.98 -3.81 2.01
CA THR A 391 -24.18 -3.44 3.18
C THR A 391 -23.85 -1.96 3.26
N ASP A 392 -23.98 -1.24 2.14
CA ASP A 392 -23.65 0.16 1.99
C ASP A 392 -24.35 0.79 0.77
N TRP A 393 -24.37 2.14 0.75
CA TRP A 393 -25.01 2.91 -0.31
C TRP A 393 -24.30 2.81 -1.66
N LYS A 394 -22.99 2.55 -1.71
CA LYS A 394 -22.27 2.40 -2.96
C LYS A 394 -22.83 1.22 -3.74
N ARG A 395 -22.86 0.04 -3.12
CA ARG A 395 -23.36 -1.19 -3.74
C ARG A 395 -24.84 -1.11 -4.08
N PHE A 396 -25.63 -0.43 -3.22
CA PHE A 396 -27.03 -0.16 -3.52
C PHE A 396 -27.16 0.69 -4.80
N ASN A 397 -26.45 1.80 -4.91
CA ASN A 397 -26.54 2.72 -6.05
C ASN A 397 -26.00 2.14 -7.36
N GLU A 398 -25.06 1.20 -7.29
CA GLU A 398 -24.54 0.48 -8.47
C GLU A 398 -25.61 -0.42 -9.13
N GLU A 399 -26.55 -0.94 -8.34
CA GLU A 399 -27.58 -1.86 -8.82
C GLU A 399 -28.97 -1.20 -8.96
N TYR A 400 -29.31 -0.27 -8.07
CA TYR A 400 -30.59 0.40 -8.00
C TYR A 400 -30.43 1.90 -8.21
N GLY A 401 -30.92 2.40 -9.34
CA GLY A 401 -30.92 3.81 -9.69
C GLY A 401 -32.22 4.54 -9.35
N ASP A 402 -32.57 5.51 -10.20
CA ASP A 402 -33.74 6.35 -10.02
C ASP A 402 -35.07 5.55 -9.88
N GLY A 403 -35.86 5.99 -8.92
CA GLY A 403 -37.19 5.38 -8.60
C GLY A 403 -37.13 4.34 -7.50
N TRP A 404 -35.97 3.87 -7.08
CA TRP A 404 -35.79 3.03 -5.90
C TRP A 404 -35.38 3.86 -4.69
N ARG A 405 -35.81 3.43 -3.50
CA ARG A 405 -35.42 4.01 -2.21
C ARG A 405 -34.78 2.93 -1.36
N GLY A 406 -33.82 3.30 -0.55
CA GLY A 406 -33.19 2.40 0.42
C GLY A 406 -33.79 2.59 1.80
N LEU A 407 -34.31 1.52 2.40
CA LEU A 407 -34.71 1.49 3.81
C LEU A 407 -33.69 0.70 4.64
N LEU A 408 -33.37 1.23 5.82
CA LEU A 408 -32.42 0.60 6.71
C LEU A 408 -33.12 -0.40 7.63
N GLN A 409 -32.67 -1.65 7.60
CA GLN A 409 -33.21 -2.74 8.41
C GLN A 409 -32.09 -3.62 8.98
N PRO A 410 -32.23 -4.11 10.21
CA PRO A 410 -31.41 -5.23 10.68
C PRO A 410 -31.83 -6.52 9.95
N LEU A 411 -30.97 -7.53 9.94
CA LEU A 411 -31.34 -8.85 9.43
C LEU A 411 -32.52 -9.40 10.26
N GLY A 412 -33.58 -9.91 9.59
CA GLY A 412 -34.83 -10.32 10.26
C GLY A 412 -35.79 -9.18 10.59
N GLY A 413 -35.48 -7.96 10.15
CA GLY A 413 -36.43 -6.85 10.23
C GLY A 413 -37.70 -7.08 9.39
N PRO A 414 -38.79 -6.33 9.65
CA PRO A 414 -40.12 -6.60 9.05
C PRO A 414 -40.13 -6.49 7.52
N LEU A 415 -39.19 -5.77 6.92
CA LEU A 415 -39.07 -5.64 5.45
C LEU A 415 -38.06 -6.60 4.85
N ILE A 416 -37.45 -7.46 5.64
CA ILE A 416 -36.51 -8.48 5.16
C ILE A 416 -37.15 -9.85 5.32
N PRO A 417 -38.09 -10.26 4.43
CA PRO A 417 -38.52 -11.63 4.39
C PRO A 417 -37.38 -12.52 3.93
N HIS A 418 -37.27 -13.69 4.50
CA HIS A 418 -36.30 -14.67 4.03
C HIS A 418 -36.86 -15.42 2.81
N PRO A 419 -36.01 -15.74 1.86
CA PRO A 419 -34.52 -15.60 1.78
C PRO A 419 -34.04 -14.23 1.30
N VAL A 420 -32.78 -13.92 1.58
CA VAL A 420 -32.13 -12.69 1.15
C VAL A 420 -30.89 -12.95 0.32
N LEU A 421 -30.49 -11.97 -0.48
CA LEU A 421 -29.25 -11.97 -1.26
C LEU A 421 -28.43 -10.74 -0.87
N ILE A 422 -27.35 -10.96 -0.10
CA ILE A 422 -26.47 -9.88 0.38
C ILE A 422 -25.49 -9.49 -0.74
N ASN A 423 -25.48 -8.21 -1.14
CA ASN A 423 -24.60 -7.64 -2.17
C ASN A 423 -24.58 -8.47 -3.48
N GLY A 424 -25.67 -9.11 -3.83
CA GLY A 424 -25.76 -9.95 -5.04
C GLY A 424 -24.96 -11.26 -5.00
N THR A 425 -24.28 -11.58 -3.90
CA THR A 425 -23.34 -12.71 -3.84
C THR A 425 -23.68 -13.79 -2.82
N LEU A 426 -24.07 -13.41 -1.61
CA LEU A 426 -24.37 -14.37 -0.55
C LEU A 426 -25.88 -14.57 -0.40
N TYR A 427 -26.35 -15.76 -0.77
CA TYR A 427 -27.71 -16.21 -0.47
C TYR A 427 -27.80 -16.70 0.97
N PHE A 428 -28.78 -16.16 1.71
CA PHE A 428 -29.00 -16.52 3.09
C PHE A 428 -30.48 -16.89 3.31
N GLU A 429 -30.71 -18.12 3.77
CA GLU A 429 -32.02 -18.64 4.14
C GLU A 429 -32.00 -18.92 5.64
N THR A 430 -32.75 -18.17 6.44
CA THR A 430 -32.91 -18.54 7.83
C THR A 430 -33.76 -19.80 7.86
N GLY A 431 -33.21 -20.84 8.46
CA GLY A 431 -34.01 -22.02 8.77
C GLY A 431 -35.24 -21.58 9.57
N ASN A 432 -36.44 -21.81 9.03
CA ASN A 432 -37.61 -21.86 9.87
C ASN A 432 -37.37 -22.95 10.91
N GLU A 433 -37.14 -22.58 12.17
CA GLU A 433 -37.58 -23.45 13.23
C GLU A 433 -39.11 -23.57 13.04
N THR A 434 -39.57 -24.52 12.25
CA THR A 434 -40.89 -25.04 12.35
C THR A 434 -41.01 -25.52 13.78
N LYS A 435 -41.54 -24.67 14.65
CA LYS A 435 -42.26 -25.17 15.83
C LYS A 435 -43.39 -25.98 15.28
N ASP A 436 -43.14 -27.27 15.06
CA ASP A 436 -44.20 -28.26 15.09
C ASP A 436 -44.75 -28.21 16.53
N SER A 437 -45.77 -27.37 16.70
CA SER A 437 -46.62 -27.40 17.88
C SER A 437 -47.57 -28.56 17.70
N GLU A 438 -47.32 -29.60 18.47
CA GLU A 438 -48.40 -30.48 18.88
C GLU A 438 -49.53 -29.72 19.58
#